data_22bb0c11b8ee40c7ace10262b5704f01
#
_entry.id   22bb0c11b8ee40c7ace10262b5704f01
#
_cell.length_a   1.000
_cell.length_b   1.000
_cell.length_c   1.000
_cell.angle_alpha   90.00
_cell.angle_beta   90.00
_cell.angle_gamma   90.00
#
_symmetry.space_group_name_H-M   'P 1'
#
loop_
_entity.id
_entity.type
_entity.pdbx_description
1 polymer ?
#
loop_
_entity_poly.entity_id
_entity_poly.type
_entity_poly.pdbx_seq_one_letter_code
_entity_poly.pdbx_strand_id
1 'polypeptide(L)'
;MRRLSKLFSPASLLMAVSAFALLTTDASAQGRHRGTFYTKADVERIIKRVEDRSDAFRRVVDRSLDSSALNGTNREDNINQQVKELETAIDTLRREFDRAQTWQETRTQVVRVIDEADEVNAIVRRGRWKRGGPVKSEWNLVRNDLNRLAGIYNLRQLVP
;
A
#
# COMPACT_ATOMS: atom_id res chain seq x y z
N MET A 1 64.13 -68.58 -7.53
CA MET A 1 64.83 -67.88 -6.41
C MET A 1 64.02 -66.70 -5.93
N ARG A 2 63.74 -66.69 -4.64
CA ARG A 2 63.42 -65.55 -3.72
C ARG A 2 62.32 -64.59 -4.13
N ARG A 3 61.13 -64.65 -3.46
CA ARG A 3 60.80 -63.99 -2.16
C ARG A 3 60.71 -62.45 -2.36
N LEU A 4 59.75 -61.75 -1.94
CA LEU A 4 58.92 -61.60 -0.73
C LEU A 4 57.80 -60.59 -1.08
N SER A 5 56.54 -60.82 -0.79
CA SER A 5 55.78 -60.40 0.41
C SER A 5 55.85 -58.93 0.82
N LYS A 6 54.71 -58.31 0.91
CA LYS A 6 54.08 -57.70 2.05
C LYS A 6 53.12 -56.60 1.54
N LEU A 7 51.89 -56.71 1.84
CA LEU A 7 51.15 -56.34 3.01
C LEU A 7 50.67 -54.90 3.02
N PHE A 8 49.41 -54.82 3.28
CA PHE A 8 48.68 -53.74 4.01
C PHE A 8 48.23 -52.54 3.18
N SER A 9 47.09 -51.96 3.35
CA SER A 9 46.05 -52.03 4.39
C SER A 9 44.80 -51.33 3.84
N PRO A 10 43.61 -51.70 4.22
CA PRO A 10 42.42 -50.96 3.83
C PRO A 10 42.23 -49.78 4.80
N ALA A 11 42.52 -48.61 4.36
CA ALA A 11 42.22 -47.39 5.11
C ALA A 11 40.87 -46.84 4.70
N SER A 12 39.95 -47.01 5.58
CA SER A 12 38.69 -46.36 5.81
C SER A 12 38.40 -45.09 5.00
N LEU A 13 37.46 -45.19 4.05
CA LEU A 13 36.84 -44.07 3.40
C LEU A 13 35.77 -43.48 4.33
N LEU A 14 36.16 -42.51 5.12
CA LEU A 14 35.21 -41.70 5.90
C LEU A 14 34.46 -40.77 4.95
N MET A 15 33.25 -41.16 4.58
CA MET A 15 32.28 -40.30 3.93
C MET A 15 31.81 -39.23 4.93
N ALA A 16 32.40 -38.06 4.84
CA ALA A 16 31.83 -36.88 5.46
C ALA A 16 30.66 -36.37 4.58
N VAL A 17 29.46 -36.79 4.93
CA VAL A 17 28.22 -36.21 4.41
C VAL A 17 28.07 -34.84 5.06
N SER A 18 28.58 -33.79 4.40
CA SER A 18 28.28 -32.43 4.79
C SER A 18 26.84 -32.13 4.40
N ALA A 19 25.93 -32.25 5.38
CA ALA A 19 24.58 -31.73 5.28
C ALA A 19 24.67 -30.20 5.18
N PHE A 20 24.64 -29.67 3.97
CA PHE A 20 24.46 -28.25 3.69
C PHE A 20 23.01 -27.94 4.01
N ALA A 21 22.74 -27.59 5.27
CA ALA A 21 21.48 -26.99 5.65
C ALA A 21 21.38 -25.64 4.92
N LEU A 22 20.62 -25.63 3.83
CA LEU A 22 20.15 -24.39 3.19
C LEU A 22 19.20 -23.72 4.20
N LEU A 23 19.78 -22.88 5.05
CA LEU A 23 19.02 -21.86 5.76
C LEU A 23 18.54 -20.89 4.68
N THR A 24 17.35 -21.16 4.14
CA THR A 24 16.58 -20.13 3.45
C THR A 24 16.20 -19.10 4.50
N THR A 25 17.07 -18.12 4.71
CA THR A 25 16.66 -16.90 5.36
C THR A 25 15.67 -16.24 4.42
N ASP A 26 14.37 -16.39 4.71
CA ASP A 26 13.35 -15.49 4.22
C ASP A 26 13.76 -14.09 4.67
N ALA A 27 14.55 -13.43 3.85
CA ALA A 27 14.82 -12.02 3.97
C ALA A 27 13.52 -11.29 3.60
N SER A 28 12.60 -11.24 4.54
CA SER A 28 11.46 -10.35 4.48
C SER A 28 12.04 -8.94 4.31
N ALA A 29 12.04 -8.44 3.07
CA ALA A 29 12.46 -7.08 2.77
C ALA A 29 11.47 -6.12 3.44
N GLN A 30 11.69 -5.88 4.74
CA GLN A 30 10.91 -4.94 5.53
C GLN A 30 11.43 -3.54 5.22
N GLY A 31 10.63 -2.77 4.50
CA GLY A 31 10.93 -1.37 4.23
C GLY A 31 10.97 -0.58 5.55
N ARG A 32 12.01 0.22 5.69
CA ARG A 32 12.20 1.10 6.86
C ARG A 32 11.67 2.49 6.57
N HIS A 33 10.82 3.00 7.43
CA HIS A 33 10.47 4.40 7.42
C HIS A 33 10.74 4.98 8.83
N ARG A 34 11.68 5.92 8.95
CA ARG A 34 12.09 6.57 10.22
C ARG A 34 12.38 5.59 11.36
N GLY A 35 13.03 4.48 11.08
CA GLY A 35 13.34 3.45 12.09
C GLY A 35 12.18 2.52 12.46
N THR A 36 11.01 2.68 11.88
CA THR A 36 9.86 1.81 12.11
C THR A 36 9.80 0.72 11.03
N PHE A 37 9.68 -0.53 11.46
CA PHE A 37 9.47 -1.66 10.56
C PHE A 37 7.96 -1.88 10.40
N TYR A 38 7.47 -1.91 9.15
CA TYR A 38 6.09 -2.21 8.85
C TYR A 38 5.94 -3.65 8.36
N THR A 39 5.02 -4.39 8.95
CA THR A 39 4.59 -5.69 8.46
C THR A 39 3.53 -5.54 7.37
N LYS A 40 3.28 -6.60 6.59
CA LYS A 40 2.18 -6.61 5.61
C LYS A 40 0.84 -6.33 6.32
N ALA A 41 0.60 -6.90 7.50
CA ALA A 41 -0.61 -6.67 8.28
C ALA A 41 -0.77 -5.21 8.76
N ASP A 42 0.33 -4.50 9.04
CA ASP A 42 0.27 -3.08 9.41
C ASP A 42 -0.18 -2.22 8.23
N VAL A 43 0.34 -2.50 7.04
CA VAL A 43 -0.03 -1.80 5.81
C VAL A 43 -1.47 -2.12 5.42
N GLU A 44 -1.87 -3.38 5.51
CA GLU A 44 -3.25 -3.82 5.25
C GLU A 44 -4.28 -3.04 6.08
N ARG A 45 -4.04 -2.89 7.39
CA ARG A 45 -4.92 -2.12 8.26
C ARG A 45 -5.05 -0.66 7.85
N ILE A 46 -4.02 -0.08 7.27
CA ILE A 46 -4.08 1.29 6.77
C ILE A 46 -4.88 1.35 5.47
N ILE A 47 -4.63 0.44 4.53
CA ILE A 47 -5.37 0.36 3.25
C ILE A 47 -6.86 0.19 3.53
N LYS A 48 -7.24 -0.75 4.38
CA LYS A 48 -8.65 -0.95 4.77
C LYS A 48 -9.29 0.31 5.36
N ARG A 49 -8.56 1.03 6.20
CA ARG A 49 -9.06 2.27 6.77
C ARG A 49 -9.18 3.40 5.74
N VAL A 50 -8.29 3.46 4.74
CA VAL A 50 -8.40 4.37 3.59
C VAL A 50 -9.67 4.05 2.81
N GLU A 51 -9.94 2.78 2.52
CA GLU A 51 -11.15 2.29 1.84
C GLU A 51 -12.42 2.72 2.60
N ASP A 52 -12.55 2.32 3.88
CA ASP A 52 -13.71 2.65 4.72
C ASP A 52 -13.99 4.17 4.79
N ARG A 53 -12.93 4.99 4.87
CA ARG A 53 -13.05 6.45 4.92
C ARG A 53 -13.35 7.08 3.56
N SER A 54 -12.82 6.53 2.48
CA SER A 54 -13.14 6.97 1.13
C SER A 54 -14.63 6.79 0.83
N ASP A 55 -15.20 5.66 1.22
CA ASP A 55 -16.63 5.39 1.11
C ASP A 55 -17.48 6.40 1.93
N ALA A 56 -17.03 6.71 3.14
CA ALA A 56 -17.70 7.70 3.97
C ALA A 56 -17.64 9.10 3.34
N PHE A 57 -16.49 9.48 2.84
CA PHE A 57 -16.27 10.74 2.13
C PHE A 57 -17.17 10.85 0.90
N ARG A 58 -17.23 9.82 0.05
CA ARG A 58 -18.11 9.80 -1.10
C ARG A 58 -19.54 10.08 -0.74
N ARG A 59 -20.11 9.32 0.22
CA ARG A 59 -21.50 9.53 0.69
C ARG A 59 -21.77 10.97 1.18
N VAL A 60 -20.75 11.62 1.73
CA VAL A 60 -20.88 13.02 2.18
C VAL A 60 -20.81 13.99 1.01
N VAL A 61 -19.96 13.73 0.03
CA VAL A 61 -19.87 14.53 -1.22
C VAL A 61 -21.19 14.45 -1.95
N ASP A 62 -21.72 13.25 -2.24
CA ASP A 62 -23.00 13.04 -2.94
C ASP A 62 -24.12 13.87 -2.28
N ARG A 63 -24.35 13.69 -0.97
CA ARG A 63 -25.38 14.45 -0.24
C ARG A 63 -25.18 15.97 -0.27
N SER A 64 -23.92 16.39 -0.25
CA SER A 64 -23.58 17.83 -0.27
C SER A 64 -23.80 18.45 -1.65
N LEU A 65 -23.60 17.69 -2.72
CA LEU A 65 -23.85 18.09 -4.10
C LEU A 65 -25.36 18.14 -4.37
N ASP A 66 -26.09 17.09 -4.02
CA ASP A 66 -27.55 16.99 -4.17
C ASP A 66 -28.29 18.18 -3.52
N SER A 67 -27.78 18.65 -2.38
CA SER A 67 -28.35 19.77 -1.64
C SER A 67 -27.83 21.15 -2.04
N SER A 68 -26.97 21.20 -3.08
CA SER A 68 -26.31 22.45 -3.51
C SER A 68 -26.85 23.00 -4.83
N ALA A 69 -26.46 24.24 -5.16
CA ALA A 69 -26.73 24.82 -6.48
C ALA A 69 -25.92 24.17 -7.62
N LEU A 70 -25.11 23.18 -7.33
CA LEU A 70 -24.35 22.40 -8.32
C LEU A 70 -25.12 21.20 -8.84
N ASN A 71 -26.21 20.81 -8.18
CA ASN A 71 -27.04 19.68 -8.59
C ASN A 71 -27.46 19.78 -10.06
N GLY A 72 -27.21 18.73 -10.83
CA GLY A 72 -27.49 18.66 -12.28
C GLY A 72 -26.54 19.48 -13.17
N THR A 73 -25.37 19.85 -12.68
CA THR A 73 -24.38 20.62 -13.47
C THR A 73 -23.17 19.75 -13.86
N ASN A 74 -22.51 20.10 -14.99
CA ASN A 74 -21.23 19.46 -15.39
C ASN A 74 -20.15 19.54 -14.30
N ARG A 75 -20.24 20.49 -13.38
CA ARG A 75 -19.31 20.61 -12.25
C ARG A 75 -19.54 19.55 -11.21
N GLU A 76 -20.78 19.20 -10.95
CA GLU A 76 -21.13 18.04 -10.12
C GLU A 76 -20.59 16.76 -10.74
N ASP A 77 -20.87 16.54 -12.04
CA ASP A 77 -20.40 15.35 -12.77
C ASP A 77 -18.87 15.20 -12.67
N ASN A 78 -18.14 16.30 -12.83
CA ASN A 78 -16.68 16.30 -12.71
C ASN A 78 -16.21 15.92 -11.28
N ILE A 79 -16.86 16.46 -10.24
CA ILE A 79 -16.52 16.14 -8.85
C ILE A 79 -16.78 14.66 -8.58
N ASN A 80 -17.95 14.16 -8.99
CA ASN A 80 -18.32 12.77 -8.81
C ASN A 80 -17.38 11.82 -9.56
N GLN A 81 -16.96 12.20 -10.77
CA GLN A 81 -15.99 11.43 -11.54
C GLN A 81 -14.64 11.32 -10.82
N GLN A 82 -14.08 12.42 -10.31
CA GLN A 82 -12.79 12.38 -9.60
C GLN A 82 -12.85 11.57 -8.30
N VAL A 83 -13.96 11.66 -7.56
CA VAL A 83 -14.15 10.83 -6.36
C VAL A 83 -14.24 9.34 -6.73
N LYS A 84 -14.94 9.00 -7.83
CA LYS A 84 -15.05 7.63 -8.34
C LYS A 84 -13.69 7.09 -8.83
N GLU A 85 -12.86 7.91 -9.47
CA GLU A 85 -11.51 7.53 -9.90
C GLU A 85 -10.62 7.19 -8.71
N LEU A 86 -10.67 7.98 -7.64
CA LEU A 86 -9.99 7.68 -6.40
C LEU A 86 -10.46 6.35 -5.79
N GLU A 87 -11.76 6.10 -5.68
CA GLU A 87 -12.30 4.81 -5.18
C GLU A 87 -11.80 3.64 -6.04
N THR A 88 -11.88 3.77 -7.37
CA THR A 88 -11.41 2.73 -8.29
C THR A 88 -9.92 2.42 -8.09
N ALA A 89 -9.11 3.45 -7.84
CA ALA A 89 -7.69 3.29 -7.55
C ALA A 89 -7.47 2.57 -6.20
N ILE A 90 -8.24 2.91 -5.16
CA ILE A 90 -8.19 2.25 -3.84
C ILE A 90 -8.61 0.79 -3.94
N ASP A 91 -9.70 0.48 -4.63
CA ASP A 91 -10.16 -0.89 -4.88
C ASP A 91 -9.12 -1.72 -5.62
N THR A 92 -8.46 -1.11 -6.60
CA THR A 92 -7.38 -1.76 -7.34
C THR A 92 -6.19 -2.03 -6.45
N LEU A 93 -5.77 -1.06 -5.62
CA LEU A 93 -4.74 -1.26 -4.61
C LEU A 93 -5.11 -2.41 -3.68
N ARG A 94 -6.34 -2.46 -3.18
CA ARG A 94 -6.80 -3.52 -2.27
C ARG A 94 -6.65 -4.90 -2.91
N ARG A 95 -7.17 -5.08 -4.13
CA ARG A 95 -7.07 -6.37 -4.87
C ARG A 95 -5.63 -6.81 -5.13
N GLU A 96 -4.77 -5.86 -5.53
CA GLU A 96 -3.36 -6.19 -5.81
C GLU A 96 -2.59 -6.47 -4.51
N PHE A 97 -2.92 -5.76 -3.43
CA PHE A 97 -2.32 -5.99 -2.11
C PHE A 97 -2.65 -7.40 -1.57
N ASP A 98 -3.89 -7.87 -1.77
CA ASP A 98 -4.31 -9.21 -1.34
C ASP A 98 -3.53 -10.31 -2.08
N ARG A 99 -3.15 -10.08 -3.35
CA ARG A 99 -2.38 -11.01 -4.18
C ARG A 99 -0.87 -10.94 -3.94
N ALA A 100 -0.37 -9.80 -3.50
CA ALA A 100 1.05 -9.54 -3.32
C ALA A 100 1.63 -10.40 -2.19
N GLN A 101 2.87 -10.87 -2.35
CA GLN A 101 3.62 -11.56 -1.31
C GLN A 101 4.10 -10.59 -0.24
N THR A 102 4.61 -9.45 -0.69
CA THR A 102 5.11 -8.38 0.16
C THR A 102 4.37 -7.07 -0.13
N TRP A 103 4.25 -6.19 0.87
CA TRP A 103 3.56 -4.92 0.68
C TRP A 103 4.29 -3.99 -0.31
N GLN A 104 5.60 -4.13 -0.47
CA GLN A 104 6.40 -3.30 -1.39
C GLN A 104 6.00 -3.48 -2.86
N GLU A 105 5.49 -4.63 -3.24
CA GLU A 105 5.07 -4.95 -4.60
C GLU A 105 3.93 -4.05 -5.09
N THR A 106 3.14 -3.49 -4.17
CA THR A 106 1.99 -2.64 -4.50
C THR A 106 2.35 -1.14 -4.57
N ARG A 107 3.64 -0.80 -4.62
CA ARG A 107 4.08 0.60 -4.66
C ARG A 107 3.48 1.40 -5.83
N THR A 108 3.38 0.78 -7.00
CA THR A 108 2.79 1.43 -8.20
C THR A 108 1.31 1.78 -7.99
N GLN A 109 0.56 0.89 -7.35
CA GLN A 109 -0.85 1.12 -7.04
C GLN A 109 -1.01 2.24 -6.00
N VAL A 110 -0.13 2.29 -5.00
CA VAL A 110 -0.13 3.38 -4.03
C VAL A 110 0.19 4.73 -4.70
N VAL A 111 1.15 4.77 -5.62
CA VAL A 111 1.43 6.00 -6.40
C VAL A 111 0.15 6.47 -7.10
N ARG A 112 -0.55 5.57 -7.80
CA ARG A 112 -1.80 5.92 -8.48
C ARG A 112 -2.86 6.44 -7.51
N VAL A 113 -3.04 5.80 -6.35
CA VAL A 113 -3.99 6.29 -5.33
C VAL A 113 -3.63 7.71 -4.86
N ILE A 114 -2.35 8.00 -4.66
CA ILE A 114 -1.90 9.35 -4.25
C ILE A 114 -2.12 10.38 -5.35
N ASP A 115 -1.93 10.02 -6.63
CA ASP A 115 -2.17 10.92 -7.75
C ASP A 115 -3.66 11.25 -7.90
N GLU A 116 -4.55 10.25 -7.86
CA GLU A 116 -6.01 10.50 -7.87
C GLU A 116 -6.47 11.30 -6.63
N ALA A 117 -5.88 11.02 -5.48
CA ALA A 117 -6.17 11.76 -4.25
C ALA A 117 -5.73 13.24 -4.33
N ASP A 118 -4.68 13.56 -5.10
CA ASP A 118 -4.25 14.95 -5.30
C ASP A 118 -5.28 15.76 -6.09
N GLU A 119 -5.91 15.14 -7.09
CA GLU A 119 -7.00 15.76 -7.86
C GLU A 119 -8.22 16.05 -6.95
N VAL A 120 -8.64 15.07 -6.16
CA VAL A 120 -9.72 15.26 -5.18
C VAL A 120 -9.34 16.34 -4.15
N ASN A 121 -8.09 16.34 -3.68
CA ASN A 121 -7.57 17.36 -2.76
C ASN A 121 -7.66 18.77 -3.35
N ALA A 122 -7.32 18.91 -4.63
CA ALA A 122 -7.44 20.18 -5.34
C ALA A 122 -8.90 20.67 -5.44
N ILE A 123 -9.84 19.74 -5.69
CA ILE A 123 -11.29 20.03 -5.72
C ILE A 123 -11.77 20.49 -4.34
N VAL A 124 -11.42 19.78 -3.28
CA VAL A 124 -11.86 20.11 -1.91
C VAL A 124 -11.27 21.45 -1.45
N ARG A 125 -10.04 21.76 -1.83
CA ARG A 125 -9.39 23.04 -1.50
C ARG A 125 -10.01 24.22 -2.25
N ARG A 126 -10.24 24.08 -3.56
CA ARG A 126 -10.77 25.15 -4.44
C ARG A 126 -12.30 25.27 -4.33
N GLY A 127 -12.97 24.21 -3.90
CA GLY A 127 -14.42 24.15 -3.78
C GLY A 127 -14.96 25.12 -2.72
N ARG A 128 -16.19 25.63 -2.96
CA ARG A 128 -16.89 26.51 -2.00
C ARG A 128 -17.54 25.69 -0.86
N TRP A 129 -16.82 24.67 -0.38
CA TRP A 129 -17.29 23.90 0.77
C TRP A 129 -17.22 24.73 2.03
N LYS A 130 -18.27 24.61 2.88
CA LYS A 130 -18.30 25.30 4.18
C LYS A 130 -17.03 24.90 4.97
N ARG A 131 -16.32 25.91 5.51
CA ARG A 131 -15.16 25.65 6.39
C ARG A 131 -15.63 24.86 7.62
N GLY A 132 -14.97 23.75 7.93
CA GLY A 132 -15.38 22.84 8.99
C GLY A 132 -16.65 22.03 8.67
N GLY A 133 -17.17 22.12 7.44
CA GLY A 133 -18.29 21.33 7.00
C GLY A 133 -17.93 19.85 6.75
N PRO A 134 -18.94 18.99 6.57
CA PRO A 134 -18.74 17.54 6.53
C PRO A 134 -17.78 17.08 5.43
N VAL A 135 -17.83 17.69 4.23
CA VAL A 135 -16.93 17.33 3.11
C VAL A 135 -15.46 17.55 3.48
N LYS A 136 -15.11 18.71 4.04
CA LYS A 136 -13.72 19.00 4.44
C LYS A 136 -13.29 18.15 5.63
N SER A 137 -14.18 17.86 6.55
CA SER A 137 -13.89 17.02 7.73
C SER A 137 -13.59 15.58 7.32
N GLU A 138 -14.45 14.96 6.50
CA GLU A 138 -14.22 13.60 6.00
C GLU A 138 -12.99 13.52 5.11
N TRP A 139 -12.80 14.49 4.20
CA TRP A 139 -11.59 14.54 3.39
C TRP A 139 -10.31 14.59 4.24
N ASN A 140 -10.29 15.35 5.33
CA ASN A 140 -9.12 15.41 6.20
C ASN A 140 -8.80 14.04 6.82
N LEU A 141 -9.81 13.23 7.13
CA LEU A 141 -9.59 11.87 7.63
C LEU A 141 -8.98 10.96 6.57
N VAL A 142 -9.53 10.99 5.34
CA VAL A 142 -8.98 10.24 4.19
C VAL A 142 -7.54 10.67 3.93
N ARG A 143 -7.29 11.98 3.79
CA ARG A 143 -5.96 12.54 3.52
C ARG A 143 -4.93 12.14 4.58
N ASN A 144 -5.29 12.14 5.85
CA ASN A 144 -4.38 11.74 6.93
C ASN A 144 -3.95 10.28 6.80
N ASP A 145 -4.87 9.37 6.46
CA ASP A 145 -4.51 7.96 6.25
C ASP A 145 -3.73 7.76 4.95
N LEU A 146 -4.08 8.46 3.89
CA LEU A 146 -3.30 8.47 2.65
C LEU A 146 -1.88 8.98 2.87
N ASN A 147 -1.69 10.05 3.64
CA ASN A 147 -0.38 10.57 3.98
C ASN A 147 0.43 9.57 4.82
N ARG A 148 -0.22 8.83 5.72
CA ARG A 148 0.42 7.75 6.45
C ARG A 148 0.86 6.64 5.50
N LEU A 149 -0.01 6.24 4.57
CA LEU A 149 0.31 5.24 3.55
C LEU A 149 1.46 5.72 2.66
N ALA A 150 1.39 6.95 2.13
CA ALA A 150 2.45 7.58 1.34
C ALA A 150 3.80 7.57 2.07
N GLY A 151 3.79 7.88 3.38
CA GLY A 151 4.98 7.85 4.22
C GLY A 151 5.64 6.47 4.30
N ILE A 152 4.86 5.39 4.37
CA ILE A 152 5.38 4.01 4.39
C ILE A 152 6.11 3.67 3.09
N TYR A 153 5.59 4.15 1.94
CA TYR A 153 6.16 3.88 0.62
C TYR A 153 7.19 4.93 0.17
N ASN A 154 7.58 5.87 1.05
CA ASN A 154 8.47 7.00 0.73
C ASN A 154 7.97 7.80 -0.49
N LEU A 155 6.68 8.11 -0.51
CA LEU A 155 6.04 8.95 -1.51
C LEU A 155 5.78 10.36 -0.97
N ARG A 156 5.54 11.30 -1.89
CA ARG A 156 5.07 12.65 -1.50
C ARG A 156 3.75 12.58 -0.75
N GLN A 157 3.57 13.49 0.18
CA GLN A 157 2.33 13.61 0.93
C GLN A 157 1.42 14.69 0.30
N LEU A 158 0.11 14.49 0.47
CA LEU A 158 -0.90 15.46 0.08
C LEU A 158 -0.83 16.68 1.01
N VAL A 159 -0.72 17.86 0.43
CA VAL A 159 -0.68 19.12 1.20
C VAL A 159 -2.05 19.52 1.72
N PRO A 160 -2.13 20.21 2.88
CA PRO A 160 -3.38 20.70 3.46
C PRO A 160 -4.12 21.72 2.58
#